data_8e51f983121da4180e71400149227a42
#
_entry.id   8e51f983121da4180e71400149227a42
#
_cell.length_a   1.000
_cell.length_b   1.000
_cell.length_c   1.000
_cell.angle_alpha   90.00
_cell.angle_beta   90.00
_cell.angle_gamma   90.00
#
_symmetry.space_group_name_H-M   'P 1'
#
loop_
_entity.id
_entity.type
_entity.pdbx_description
1 polymer ?
#
loop_
_entity_poly.entity_id
_entity_poly.type
_entity_poly.pdbx_seq_one_letter_code
_entity_poly.pdbx_strand_id
1 'polypeptide(L)' 'MSVLHHESLLETCYETAVEEFCTSNKLTPEMFAEIEHHEGVQLALEKKALQIFEDMLQ' A
#
# COMPACT_ATOMS: atom_id res chain seq x y z
N MET A 1 -7.62 -19.47 11.69
CA MET A 1 -7.77 -18.10 12.17
C MET A 1 -6.58 -17.22 11.87
N SER A 2 -5.38 -17.72 12.06
CA SER A 2 -4.17 -16.94 11.81
C SER A 2 -4.04 -16.50 10.35
N VAL A 3 -4.55 -17.30 9.43
CA VAL A 3 -4.47 -16.97 8.00
C VAL A 3 -5.28 -15.70 7.69
N LEU A 4 -6.52 -15.63 8.21
CA LEU A 4 -7.35 -14.46 7.99
C LEU A 4 -6.75 -13.20 8.61
N HIS A 5 -6.19 -13.36 9.80
CA HIS A 5 -5.55 -12.26 10.50
C HIS A 5 -4.36 -11.74 9.69
N HIS A 6 -3.59 -12.67 9.11
CA HIS A 6 -2.42 -12.33 8.32
C HIS A 6 -2.82 -11.56 7.04
N GLU A 7 -3.86 -12.01 6.37
CA GLU A 7 -4.35 -11.34 5.17
C GLU A 7 -4.85 -9.93 5.50
N SER A 8 -5.57 -9.80 6.62
CA SER A 8 -6.07 -8.51 7.05
C SER A 8 -4.93 -7.55 7.32
N LEU A 9 -3.84 -8.04 7.91
CA LEU A 9 -2.67 -7.24 8.18
C LEU A 9 -2.01 -6.74 6.88
N LEU A 10 -1.91 -7.60 5.88
CA LEU A 10 -1.34 -7.23 4.59
C LEU A 10 -2.20 -6.17 3.90
N GLU A 11 -3.53 -6.31 3.98
CA GLU A 11 -4.42 -5.31 3.42
C GLU A 11 -4.23 -3.96 4.08
N THR A 12 -4.10 -3.95 5.40
CA THR A 12 -3.88 -2.72 6.15
C THR A 12 -2.56 -2.07 5.73
N CYS A 13 -1.52 -2.86 5.55
CA CYS A 13 -0.23 -2.35 5.10
C CYS A 13 -0.34 -1.74 3.71
N TYR A 14 -1.08 -2.39 2.83
CA TYR A 14 -1.27 -1.88 1.47
C TYR A 14 -2.05 -0.57 1.48
N GLU A 15 -3.11 -0.49 2.27
CA GLU A 15 -3.89 0.74 2.39
C GLU A 15 -3.04 1.88 2.92
N THR A 16 -2.22 1.60 3.92
CA THR A 16 -1.31 2.60 4.47
C THR A 16 -0.32 3.05 3.40
N ALA A 17 0.19 2.11 2.62
CA ALA A 17 1.12 2.43 1.53
C ALA A 17 0.46 3.35 0.51
N VAL A 18 -0.80 3.09 0.16
CA VAL A 18 -1.55 3.92 -0.78
C VAL A 18 -1.71 5.33 -0.21
N GLU A 19 -2.09 5.44 1.05
CA GLU A 19 -2.25 6.74 1.68
C GLU A 19 -0.96 7.54 1.67
N GLU A 20 0.15 6.90 2.06
CA GLU A 20 1.44 7.57 2.09
C GLU A 20 1.91 7.96 0.70
N PHE A 21 1.65 7.09 -0.27
CA PHE A 21 2.00 7.38 -1.65
C PHE A 21 1.26 8.61 -2.16
N CYS A 22 -0.04 8.67 -1.92
CA CYS A 22 -0.85 9.81 -2.34
C CYS A 22 -0.43 11.09 -1.63
N THR A 23 -0.17 11.00 -0.34
CA THR A 23 0.25 12.17 0.45
C THR A 23 1.60 12.69 -0.04
N SER A 24 2.56 11.79 -0.24
CA SER A 24 3.91 12.17 -0.68
C SER A 24 3.91 12.82 -2.05
N ASN A 25 3.02 12.37 -2.91
CA ASN A 25 2.94 12.88 -4.28
C ASN A 25 1.84 13.92 -4.47
N LYS A 26 1.14 14.27 -3.40
CA LYS A 26 0.04 15.25 -3.42
C LYS A 26 -1.03 14.88 -4.43
N LEU A 27 -1.40 13.61 -4.41
CA LEU A 27 -2.42 13.07 -5.30
C LEU A 27 -3.78 13.08 -4.63
N THR A 28 -4.80 13.47 -5.41
CA THR A 28 -6.18 13.30 -4.97
C THR A 28 -6.60 11.87 -5.25
N PRO A 29 -7.69 11.38 -4.60
CA PRO A 29 -8.17 10.03 -4.91
C PRO A 29 -8.48 9.82 -6.38
N GLU A 30 -8.98 10.87 -7.05
CA GLU A 30 -9.28 10.80 -8.48
C GLU A 30 -8.03 10.63 -9.30
N MET A 31 -6.99 11.40 -8.98
CA MET A 31 -5.72 11.30 -9.68
C MET A 31 -5.09 9.94 -9.47
N PHE A 32 -5.15 9.42 -8.25
CA PHE A 32 -4.62 8.12 -7.96
C PHE A 32 -5.36 7.03 -8.74
N ALA A 33 -6.69 7.13 -8.83
CA ALA A 33 -7.48 6.16 -9.59
C ALA A 33 -7.05 6.07 -11.05
N GLU A 34 -6.60 7.18 -11.62
CA GLU A 34 -6.14 7.19 -13.01
C GLU A 34 -4.82 6.45 -13.20
N ILE A 35 -3.97 6.45 -12.19
CA ILE A 35 -2.64 5.85 -12.31
C ILE A 35 -2.47 4.55 -11.52
N GLU A 36 -3.48 4.14 -10.76
CA GLU A 36 -3.33 2.98 -9.87
C GLU A 36 -3.02 1.68 -10.59
N HIS A 37 -3.42 1.56 -11.84
CA HIS A 37 -3.15 0.36 -12.64
C HIS A 37 -1.82 0.41 -13.36
N HIS A 38 -1.11 1.51 -13.25
CA HIS A 38 0.19 1.65 -13.88
C HIS A 38 1.17 0.70 -13.19
N GLU A 39 1.93 -0.03 -14.00
CA GLU A 39 2.87 -1.03 -13.50
C GLU A 39 3.88 -0.45 -12.50
N GLY A 40 4.43 0.71 -12.81
CA GLY A 40 5.38 1.36 -11.92
C GLY A 40 4.79 1.73 -10.58
N VAL A 41 3.53 2.17 -10.58
CA VAL A 41 2.82 2.53 -9.36
C VAL A 41 2.56 1.27 -8.53
N GLN A 42 2.14 0.19 -9.18
CA GLN A 42 1.88 -1.08 -8.50
C GLN A 42 3.15 -1.60 -7.81
N LEU A 43 4.27 -1.54 -8.49
CA LEU A 43 5.53 -1.98 -7.92
C LEU A 43 5.95 -1.13 -6.73
N ALA A 44 5.76 0.19 -6.84
CA ALA A 44 6.10 1.10 -5.75
C ALA A 44 5.23 0.82 -4.52
N LEU A 45 3.94 0.57 -4.73
CA LEU A 45 3.03 0.28 -3.64
C LEU A 45 3.37 -1.05 -2.98
N GLU A 46 3.71 -2.06 -3.77
CA GLU A 46 4.08 -3.36 -3.23
C GLU A 46 5.32 -3.26 -2.35
N LYS A 47 6.34 -2.55 -2.82
CA LYS A 47 7.56 -2.36 -2.05
C LYS A 47 7.28 -1.63 -0.74
N LYS A 48 6.47 -0.60 -0.81
CA LYS A 48 6.15 0.19 0.38
C LYS A 48 5.34 -0.63 1.37
N ALA A 49 4.37 -1.40 0.87
CA ALA A 49 3.55 -2.25 1.74
C ALA A 49 4.40 -3.31 2.43
N LEU A 50 5.33 -3.92 1.70
CA LEU A 50 6.24 -4.90 2.28
C LEU A 50 7.13 -4.28 3.34
N GLN A 51 7.60 -3.07 3.11
CA GLN A 51 8.42 -2.35 4.07
C GLN A 51 7.64 -2.10 5.36
N ILE A 52 6.40 -1.67 5.24
CA ILE A 52 5.53 -1.43 6.39
C ILE A 52 5.30 -2.73 7.14
N PHE A 53 5.03 -3.80 6.40
CA PHE A 53 4.79 -5.11 6.99
C PHE A 53 6.01 -5.60 7.79
N GLU A 54 7.19 -5.46 7.22
CA GLU A 54 8.42 -5.85 7.89
C GLU A 54 8.65 -5.04 9.16
N ASP A 55 8.38 -3.74 9.09
CA ASP A 55 8.52 -2.87 10.25
C ASP A 55 7.56 -3.27 11.37
N MET A 56 6.37 -3.74 11.02
CA MET A 56 5.39 -4.17 12.00
C MET A 56 5.77 -5.48 12.66
N LEU A 57 6.56 -6.30 12.00
CA LEU A 57 7.00 -7.58 12.55
C LEU A 57 8.16 -7.44 13.54
N GLN A 58 8.78 -6.28 13.55
CA GLN A 58 9.83 -5.98 14.52
C GLN A 58 9.22 -5.31 15.75
#